data_03e4fbcd8c39a3e4f2586dbbf7f1bff5
#
_entry.id   03e4fbcd8c39a3e4f2586dbbf7f1bff5
#
_cell.length_a   1.000
_cell.length_b   1.000
_cell.length_c   1.000
_cell.angle_alpha   90.00
_cell.angle_beta   90.00
_cell.angle_gamma   90.00
#
_symmetry.space_group_name_H-M   'P 1'
#
loop_
_entity.id
_entity.type
_entity.pdbx_description
1 polymer ?
#
loop_
_entity_poly.entity_id
_entity_poly.type
_entity_poly.pdbx_seq_one_letter_code
_entity_poly.pdbx_strand_id
1 'polypeptide(L)'
;MKIDITLKITPKMATDAQGNEKKALVGHLGTHFDVMNKEFPLEYTKRNGIVFDVSKVKNREIDIADIDMDKVTKNMFVCFYTGFIEEEGYGTKKYFTEHPELSNELLEALLQKNVSMIGVDFAGVRRGKEHTPMDQYCADHGVFIIENLCNLYSVVKADIRNPLRYLLITEQLLRSLSGV
;
A
#
# COMPACT_ATOMS: atom_id res chain seq x y z
N MET A 1 9.29 -0.42 19.44
CA MET A 1 9.95 -1.27 18.40
C MET A 1 9.79 -0.56 17.08
N LYS A 2 10.80 -0.57 16.20
CA LYS A 2 10.69 -0.07 14.81
C LYS A 2 10.61 -1.28 13.89
N ILE A 3 9.69 -1.27 12.94
CA ILE A 3 9.53 -2.30 11.91
C ILE A 3 9.61 -1.59 10.57
N ASP A 4 10.56 -2.02 9.72
CA ASP A 4 10.63 -1.56 8.34
C ASP A 4 9.61 -2.37 7.51
N ILE A 5 8.68 -1.67 6.88
CA ILE A 5 7.63 -2.25 6.03
C ILE A 5 7.89 -2.02 4.54
N THR A 6 9.10 -1.61 4.16
CA THR A 6 9.49 -1.42 2.77
C THR A 6 10.11 -2.67 2.16
N LEU A 7 9.87 -2.91 0.88
CA LEU A 7 10.49 -4.00 0.13
C LEU A 7 11.97 -3.70 -0.11
N LYS A 8 12.84 -4.57 0.36
CA LYS A 8 14.28 -4.45 0.11
C LYS A 8 14.59 -4.79 -1.34
N ILE A 9 15.06 -3.81 -2.11
CA ILE A 9 15.45 -4.01 -3.50
C ILE A 9 16.79 -4.75 -3.56
N THR A 10 16.78 -5.88 -4.27
CA THR A 10 17.99 -6.67 -4.53
C THR A 10 18.66 -6.25 -5.84
N PRO A 11 19.98 -6.53 -6.02
CA PRO A 11 20.64 -6.28 -7.31
C PRO A 11 19.91 -6.94 -8.50
N LYS A 12 19.37 -8.15 -8.30
CA LYS A 12 18.59 -8.83 -9.33
C LYS A 12 17.34 -8.04 -9.71
N MET A 13 16.55 -7.57 -8.73
CA MET A 13 15.36 -6.78 -8.99
C MET A 13 15.68 -5.49 -9.75
N ALA A 14 16.78 -4.83 -9.39
CA ALA A 14 17.26 -3.64 -10.09
C ALA A 14 17.66 -3.96 -11.54
N THR A 15 18.35 -5.09 -11.78
CA THR A 15 18.69 -5.54 -13.11
C THR A 15 17.44 -5.90 -13.94
N ASP A 16 16.52 -6.64 -13.37
CA ASP A 16 15.28 -7.04 -14.05
C ASP A 16 14.37 -5.83 -14.38
N ALA A 17 14.53 -4.72 -13.67
CA ALA A 17 13.81 -3.48 -13.95
C ALA A 17 14.43 -2.63 -15.06
N GLN A 18 15.69 -2.91 -15.45
CA GLN A 18 16.36 -2.19 -16.54
C GLN A 18 15.58 -2.37 -17.85
N GLY A 19 15.34 -1.25 -18.56
CA GLY A 19 14.53 -1.24 -19.77
C GLY A 19 13.01 -1.12 -19.54
N ASN A 20 12.55 -1.14 -18.29
CA ASN A 20 11.19 -0.82 -17.95
C ASN A 20 11.13 0.62 -17.41
N GLU A 21 10.67 1.56 -18.25
CA GLU A 21 10.61 2.99 -17.90
C GLU A 21 9.83 3.26 -16.62
N LYS A 22 8.67 2.63 -16.45
CA LYS A 22 7.84 2.81 -15.25
C LYS A 22 8.58 2.41 -13.97
N LYS A 23 9.30 1.28 -14.00
CA LYS A 23 10.04 0.80 -12.82
C LYS A 23 11.31 1.59 -12.58
N ALA A 24 12.12 1.81 -13.62
CA ALA A 24 13.45 2.38 -13.50
C ALA A 24 13.46 3.91 -13.37
N LEU A 25 12.58 4.60 -14.11
CA LEU A 25 12.61 6.06 -14.20
C LEU A 25 11.55 6.75 -13.34
N VAL A 26 10.41 6.11 -13.08
CA VAL A 26 9.27 6.73 -12.37
C VAL A 26 9.10 6.22 -10.94
N GLY A 27 10.02 5.37 -10.45
CA GLY A 27 10.05 4.94 -9.05
C GLY A 27 9.09 3.81 -8.67
N HIS A 28 8.47 3.11 -9.61
CA HIS A 28 7.54 2.00 -9.34
C HIS A 28 8.26 0.66 -9.04
N LEU A 29 9.51 0.71 -8.60
CA LEU A 29 10.25 -0.48 -8.18
C LEU A 29 10.17 -0.66 -6.66
N GLY A 30 9.55 -1.75 -6.22
CA GLY A 30 9.38 -2.05 -4.80
C GLY A 30 8.25 -1.25 -4.15
N THR A 31 8.39 -0.92 -2.87
CA THR A 31 7.41 -0.11 -2.15
C THR A 31 7.44 1.34 -2.64
N HIS A 32 6.32 1.86 -3.08
CA HIS A 32 6.19 3.22 -3.61
C HIS A 32 4.80 3.81 -3.34
N PHE A 33 4.67 5.11 -3.63
CA PHE A 33 3.42 5.86 -3.55
C PHE A 33 2.90 6.16 -4.95
N ASP A 34 1.60 6.03 -5.14
CA ASP A 34 0.91 6.52 -6.32
C ASP A 34 0.30 7.88 -6.02
N VAL A 35 1.09 8.93 -6.25
CA VAL A 35 0.65 10.33 -6.04
C VAL A 35 -0.04 10.90 -7.26
N MET A 36 0.07 10.23 -8.39
CA MET A 36 -0.52 10.62 -9.66
C MET A 36 -0.09 12.04 -10.07
N ASN A 37 -1.06 12.93 -10.33
CA ASN A 37 -0.82 14.34 -10.68
C ASN A 37 -0.93 15.28 -9.47
N LYS A 38 -0.75 14.78 -8.24
CA LYS A 38 -0.84 15.55 -7.00
C LYS A 38 0.52 15.71 -6.33
N GLU A 39 0.62 16.67 -5.44
CA GLU A 39 1.73 16.79 -4.52
C GLU A 39 1.44 15.98 -3.25
N PHE A 40 2.44 15.25 -2.76
CA PHE A 40 2.32 14.51 -1.51
C PHE A 40 2.49 15.46 -0.32
N PRO A 41 1.49 15.56 0.57
CA PRO A 41 1.59 16.44 1.73
C PRO A 41 2.67 15.94 2.70
N LEU A 42 3.65 16.77 3.04
CA LEU A 42 4.75 16.39 3.94
C LEU A 42 4.27 15.98 5.34
N GLU A 43 3.15 16.51 5.80
CA GLU A 43 2.53 16.10 7.05
C GLU A 43 2.03 14.64 7.03
N TYR A 44 1.90 14.00 5.86
CA TYR A 44 1.54 12.57 5.75
C TYR A 44 2.72 11.64 6.05
N THR A 45 3.94 12.17 6.16
CA THR A 45 5.13 11.37 6.53
C THR A 45 5.04 10.77 7.92
N LYS A 46 4.14 11.26 8.77
CA LYS A 46 3.89 10.70 10.10
C LYS A 46 2.38 10.65 10.36
N ARG A 47 1.83 9.45 10.40
CA ARG A 47 0.40 9.19 10.62
C ARG A 47 0.19 8.10 11.66
N ASN A 48 -0.94 8.18 12.36
CA ASN A 48 -1.44 7.01 13.06
C ASN A 48 -1.76 5.94 12.01
N GLY A 49 -1.36 4.70 12.26
CA GLY A 49 -1.58 3.62 11.33
C GLY A 49 -2.29 2.44 11.97
N ILE A 50 -3.04 1.72 11.15
CA ILE A 50 -3.64 0.44 11.49
C ILE A 50 -3.35 -0.58 10.39
N VAL A 51 -3.11 -1.82 10.77
CA VAL A 51 -2.99 -2.94 9.83
C VAL A 51 -4.13 -3.91 10.10
N PHE A 52 -4.98 -4.13 9.11
CA PHE A 52 -6.00 -5.17 9.14
C PHE A 52 -5.44 -6.46 8.58
N ASP A 53 -5.55 -7.54 9.37
CA ASP A 53 -5.22 -8.89 8.90
C ASP A 53 -6.41 -9.46 8.12
N VAL A 54 -6.30 -9.41 6.81
CA VAL A 54 -7.26 -9.96 5.86
C VAL A 54 -6.70 -11.17 5.10
N SER A 55 -5.66 -11.81 5.64
CA SER A 55 -4.97 -12.97 5.03
C SER A 55 -5.86 -14.19 4.79
N LYS A 56 -7.00 -14.25 5.47
CA LYS A 56 -8.00 -15.30 5.30
C LYS A 56 -8.98 -15.07 4.15
N VAL A 57 -9.03 -13.85 3.62
CA VAL A 57 -9.87 -13.52 2.47
C VAL A 57 -9.17 -14.06 1.21
N LYS A 58 -9.76 -15.04 0.55
CA LYS A 58 -9.21 -15.66 -0.65
C LYS A 58 -10.30 -15.77 -1.73
N ASN A 59 -9.91 -15.65 -3.00
CA ASN A 59 -10.78 -15.83 -4.17
C ASN A 59 -11.96 -14.86 -4.27
N ARG A 60 -11.89 -13.72 -3.62
CA ARG A 60 -12.82 -12.60 -3.74
C ARG A 60 -12.15 -11.30 -3.35
N GLU A 61 -12.78 -10.20 -3.65
CA GLU A 61 -12.35 -8.88 -3.17
C GLU A 61 -12.44 -8.79 -1.63
N ILE A 62 -11.54 -7.99 -1.06
CA ILE A 62 -11.57 -7.60 0.35
C ILE A 62 -12.62 -6.49 0.48
N ASP A 63 -13.58 -6.67 1.38
CA ASP A 63 -14.74 -5.80 1.50
C ASP A 63 -14.86 -5.18 2.90
N ILE A 64 -15.78 -4.24 3.06
CA ILE A 64 -16.08 -3.55 4.34
C ILE A 64 -16.31 -4.56 5.47
N ALA A 65 -16.98 -5.67 5.18
CA ALA A 65 -17.28 -6.72 6.17
C ALA A 65 -16.03 -7.46 6.70
N ASP A 66 -14.89 -7.33 6.02
CA ASP A 66 -13.64 -8.00 6.41
C ASP A 66 -12.83 -7.21 7.44
N ILE A 67 -13.21 -5.98 7.73
CA ILE A 67 -12.50 -5.10 8.65
C ILE A 67 -13.45 -4.41 9.64
N ASP A 68 -12.90 -3.95 10.74
CA ASP A 68 -13.62 -3.15 11.73
C ASP A 68 -13.49 -1.65 11.39
N MET A 69 -14.46 -1.13 10.64
CA MET A 69 -14.52 0.28 10.23
C MET A 69 -14.63 1.29 11.39
N ASP A 70 -15.02 0.86 12.60
CA ASP A 70 -15.05 1.74 13.78
C ASP A 70 -13.64 2.09 14.26
N LYS A 71 -12.63 1.29 13.90
CA LYS A 71 -11.22 1.57 14.17
C LYS A 71 -10.58 2.55 13.18
N VAL A 72 -11.24 2.83 12.06
CA VAL A 72 -10.74 3.75 11.03
C VAL A 72 -11.18 5.17 11.36
N THR A 73 -10.21 6.05 11.54
CA THR A 73 -10.45 7.47 11.82
C THR A 73 -9.75 8.36 10.79
N LYS A 74 -10.17 9.63 10.75
CA LYS A 74 -9.60 10.64 9.86
C LYS A 74 -8.06 10.72 9.98
N ASN A 75 -7.40 10.95 8.86
CA ASN A 75 -5.96 11.12 8.74
C ASN A 75 -5.12 9.88 9.09
N MET A 76 -5.70 8.69 9.15
CA MET A 76 -4.94 7.45 9.37
C MET A 76 -4.26 6.95 8.09
N PHE A 77 -3.21 6.15 8.29
CA PHE A 77 -2.67 5.24 7.31
C PHE A 77 -3.28 3.85 7.56
N VAL A 78 -4.12 3.39 6.65
CA VAL A 78 -4.82 2.10 6.75
C VAL A 78 -4.12 1.08 5.87
N CYS A 79 -3.62 -0.01 6.44
CA CYS A 79 -2.92 -1.06 5.72
C CYS A 79 -3.70 -2.37 5.74
N PHE A 80 -3.57 -3.13 4.67
CA PHE A 80 -4.16 -4.46 4.50
C PHE A 80 -3.06 -5.51 4.37
N TYR A 81 -3.02 -6.44 5.30
CA TYR A 81 -2.12 -7.59 5.27
C TYR A 81 -2.84 -8.80 4.70
N THR A 82 -2.40 -9.28 3.55
CA THR A 82 -2.93 -10.48 2.87
C THR A 82 -1.96 -11.65 2.92
N GLY A 83 -0.67 -11.39 3.13
CA GLY A 83 0.43 -12.35 2.98
C GLY A 83 0.83 -12.62 1.53
N PHE A 84 0.24 -11.91 0.56
CA PHE A 84 0.42 -12.22 -0.86
C PHE A 84 1.86 -12.01 -1.34
N ILE A 85 2.53 -10.94 -0.88
CA ILE A 85 3.93 -10.69 -1.25
C ILE A 85 4.87 -11.77 -0.71
N GLU A 86 4.58 -12.34 0.46
CA GLU A 86 5.35 -13.44 1.04
C GLU A 86 5.06 -14.77 0.34
N GLU A 87 3.81 -15.01 -0.09
CA GLU A 87 3.38 -16.25 -0.77
C GLU A 87 3.90 -16.33 -2.21
N GLU A 88 3.74 -15.25 -3.00
CA GLU A 88 4.02 -15.25 -4.45
C GLU A 88 5.40 -14.70 -4.80
N GLY A 89 5.97 -13.87 -3.97
CA GLY A 89 7.22 -13.16 -4.25
C GLY A 89 7.05 -12.00 -5.25
N TYR A 90 7.64 -10.88 -4.90
CA TYR A 90 7.64 -9.68 -5.74
C TYR A 90 8.30 -9.93 -7.10
N GLY A 91 7.68 -9.45 -8.17
CA GLY A 91 8.27 -9.43 -9.52
C GLY A 91 7.83 -10.57 -10.43
N THR A 92 7.08 -11.56 -9.94
CA THR A 92 6.51 -12.61 -10.78
C THR A 92 5.34 -12.08 -11.62
N LYS A 93 5.03 -12.73 -12.75
CA LYS A 93 3.84 -12.37 -13.54
C LYS A 93 2.59 -12.46 -12.68
N LYS A 94 2.44 -13.56 -11.93
CA LYS A 94 1.29 -13.82 -11.06
C LYS A 94 1.13 -12.72 -10.01
N TYR A 95 2.24 -12.27 -9.41
CA TYR A 95 2.25 -11.16 -8.47
C TYR A 95 1.57 -9.90 -9.02
N PHE A 96 1.84 -9.55 -10.29
CA PHE A 96 1.29 -8.34 -10.91
C PHE A 96 -0.10 -8.53 -11.52
N THR A 97 -0.54 -9.76 -11.81
CA THR A 97 -1.78 -9.98 -12.55
C THR A 97 -2.89 -10.66 -11.74
N GLU A 98 -2.56 -11.29 -10.61
CA GLU A 98 -3.49 -12.11 -9.83
C GLU A 98 -3.53 -11.73 -8.34
N HIS A 99 -2.96 -10.56 -7.98
CA HIS A 99 -2.99 -10.08 -6.59
C HIS A 99 -4.42 -9.85 -6.09
N PRO A 100 -4.65 -9.84 -4.76
CA PRO A 100 -5.93 -9.44 -4.18
C PRO A 100 -6.38 -8.04 -4.62
N GLU A 101 -7.66 -7.74 -4.46
CA GLU A 101 -8.24 -6.43 -4.74
C GLU A 101 -9.09 -5.98 -3.55
N LEU A 102 -9.17 -4.66 -3.35
CA LEU A 102 -10.14 -4.05 -2.45
C LEU A 102 -11.42 -3.76 -3.24
N SER A 103 -12.60 -3.99 -2.63
CA SER A 103 -13.87 -3.64 -3.28
C SER A 103 -14.01 -2.12 -3.45
N ASN A 104 -14.77 -1.69 -4.43
CA ASN A 104 -15.06 -0.28 -4.62
C ASN A 104 -15.78 0.31 -3.40
N GLU A 105 -16.67 -0.47 -2.79
CA GLU A 105 -17.41 -0.10 -1.59
C GLU A 105 -16.47 0.16 -0.40
N LEU A 106 -15.45 -0.68 -0.22
CA LEU A 106 -14.44 -0.50 0.83
C LEU A 106 -13.60 0.76 0.56
N LEU A 107 -13.15 0.96 -0.67
CA LEU A 107 -12.39 2.14 -1.07
C LEU A 107 -13.19 3.42 -0.81
N GLU A 108 -14.44 3.49 -1.26
CA GLU A 108 -15.35 4.61 -0.98
C GLU A 108 -15.54 4.87 0.51
N ALA A 109 -15.74 3.83 1.32
CA ALA A 109 -15.90 3.96 2.76
C ALA A 109 -14.64 4.55 3.43
N LEU A 110 -13.44 4.17 2.97
CA LEU A 110 -12.18 4.73 3.44
C LEU A 110 -12.01 6.20 3.03
N LEU A 111 -12.39 6.56 1.80
CA LEU A 111 -12.40 7.95 1.33
C LEU A 111 -13.35 8.81 2.18
N GLN A 112 -14.56 8.33 2.47
CA GLN A 112 -15.53 9.02 3.34
C GLN A 112 -15.01 9.21 4.77
N LYS A 113 -14.19 8.30 5.29
CA LYS A 113 -13.49 8.44 6.58
C LYS A 113 -12.35 9.48 6.52
N ASN A 114 -12.01 9.99 5.33
CA ASN A 114 -10.90 10.93 5.12
C ASN A 114 -9.56 10.38 5.67
N VAL A 115 -9.23 9.13 5.35
CA VAL A 115 -7.90 8.58 5.65
C VAL A 115 -6.82 9.33 4.85
N SER A 116 -5.57 9.27 5.25
CA SER A 116 -4.49 9.89 4.49
C SER A 116 -3.91 8.96 3.43
N MET A 117 -3.81 7.68 3.75
CA MET A 117 -3.14 6.71 2.90
C MET A 117 -3.78 5.33 3.07
N ILE A 118 -3.75 4.55 2.00
CA ILE A 118 -4.12 3.13 1.97
C ILE A 118 -2.89 2.34 1.54
N GLY A 119 -2.49 1.34 2.31
CA GLY A 119 -1.32 0.52 2.03
C GLY A 119 -1.67 -0.94 1.84
N VAL A 120 -1.01 -1.59 0.88
CA VAL A 120 -1.23 -3.00 0.54
C VAL A 120 0.09 -3.75 0.39
N ASP A 121 0.09 -5.04 0.73
CA ASP A 121 1.22 -5.96 0.52
C ASP A 121 1.17 -6.64 -0.86
N PHE A 122 0.63 -5.93 -1.86
CA PHE A 122 0.52 -6.38 -3.24
C PHE A 122 0.58 -5.19 -4.22
N ALA A 123 0.40 -5.46 -5.53
CA ALA A 123 0.70 -4.52 -6.60
C ALA A 123 -0.53 -3.73 -7.08
N GLY A 124 -1.19 -3.02 -6.17
CA GLY A 124 -2.31 -2.12 -6.52
C GLY A 124 -3.64 -2.51 -5.89
N VAL A 125 -4.42 -1.52 -5.48
CA VAL A 125 -5.75 -1.76 -4.87
C VAL A 125 -6.77 -2.33 -5.86
N ARG A 126 -6.58 -2.09 -7.17
CA ARG A 126 -7.33 -2.69 -8.29
C ARG A 126 -6.38 -3.28 -9.30
N ARG A 127 -6.87 -4.12 -10.24
CA ARG A 127 -6.09 -4.76 -11.30
C ARG A 127 -6.42 -4.21 -12.68
N GLY A 128 -5.48 -4.41 -13.59
CA GLY A 128 -5.68 -4.20 -15.01
C GLY A 128 -6.12 -2.78 -15.37
N LYS A 129 -7.27 -2.63 -16.01
CA LYS A 129 -7.76 -1.33 -16.50
C LYS A 129 -8.28 -0.42 -15.38
N GLU A 130 -8.59 -0.98 -14.20
CA GLU A 130 -9.12 -0.23 -13.06
C GLU A 130 -8.03 0.31 -12.15
N HIS A 131 -6.80 -0.19 -12.25
CA HIS A 131 -5.66 0.18 -11.41
C HIS A 131 -5.44 1.71 -11.42
N THR A 132 -4.90 2.24 -12.50
CA THR A 132 -4.57 3.67 -12.62
C THR A 132 -5.78 4.62 -12.42
N PRO A 133 -6.99 4.33 -12.95
CA PRO A 133 -8.16 5.16 -12.64
C PRO A 133 -8.50 5.21 -11.15
N MET A 134 -8.35 4.10 -10.41
CA MET A 134 -8.64 4.09 -8.98
C MET A 134 -7.59 4.85 -8.17
N ASP A 135 -6.30 4.72 -8.53
CA ASP A 135 -5.23 5.50 -7.88
C ASP A 135 -5.44 7.00 -8.09
N GLN A 136 -5.81 7.41 -9.33
CA GLN A 136 -6.16 8.80 -9.61
C GLN A 136 -7.38 9.26 -8.81
N TYR A 137 -8.41 8.41 -8.71
CA TYR A 137 -9.61 8.72 -7.95
C TYR A 137 -9.30 8.91 -6.45
N CYS A 138 -8.50 8.03 -5.86
CA CYS A 138 -8.04 8.18 -4.48
C CYS A 138 -7.21 9.47 -4.31
N ALA A 139 -6.26 9.74 -5.21
CA ALA A 139 -5.43 10.94 -5.16
C ALA A 139 -6.25 12.22 -5.29
N ASP A 140 -7.31 12.24 -6.11
CA ASP A 140 -8.23 13.37 -6.23
C ASP A 140 -8.99 13.67 -4.94
N HIS A 141 -9.14 12.66 -4.05
CA HIS A 141 -9.70 12.80 -2.72
C HIS A 141 -8.62 13.03 -1.63
N GLY A 142 -7.35 13.23 -2.02
CA GLY A 142 -6.24 13.45 -1.10
C GLY A 142 -5.81 12.19 -0.33
N VAL A 143 -6.14 11.01 -0.86
CA VAL A 143 -5.75 9.71 -0.30
C VAL A 143 -4.76 9.04 -1.26
N PHE A 144 -3.59 8.64 -0.76
CA PHE A 144 -2.54 8.07 -1.60
C PHE A 144 -2.39 6.58 -1.35
N ILE A 145 -2.27 5.82 -2.43
CA ILE A 145 -2.03 4.38 -2.36
C ILE A 145 -0.54 4.12 -2.15
N ILE A 146 -0.21 3.16 -1.30
CA ILE A 146 1.15 2.66 -1.09
C ILE A 146 1.16 1.17 -1.39
N GLU A 147 1.94 0.79 -2.37
CA GLU A 147 2.01 -0.58 -2.85
C GLU A 147 3.25 -1.32 -2.37
N ASN A 148 3.16 -2.65 -2.44
CA ASN A 148 4.27 -3.55 -2.20
C ASN A 148 4.87 -3.41 -0.79
N LEU A 149 4.02 -3.24 0.21
CA LEU A 149 4.43 -3.25 1.61
C LEU A 149 4.90 -4.65 2.04
N CYS A 150 5.91 -4.70 2.89
CA CYS A 150 6.46 -5.92 3.47
C CYS A 150 6.33 -5.92 4.99
N ASN A 151 6.59 -7.08 5.61
CA ASN A 151 6.65 -7.21 7.08
C ASN A 151 5.38 -6.79 7.83
N LEU A 152 4.23 -6.66 7.16
CA LEU A 152 2.97 -6.28 7.79
C LEU A 152 2.54 -7.30 8.85
N TYR A 153 2.86 -8.59 8.66
CA TYR A 153 2.64 -9.63 9.67
C TYR A 153 3.31 -9.32 11.02
N SER A 154 4.53 -8.79 10.98
CA SER A 154 5.23 -8.37 12.21
C SER A 154 4.53 -7.20 12.89
N VAL A 155 3.87 -6.33 12.12
CA VAL A 155 3.05 -5.23 12.66
C VAL A 155 1.79 -5.78 13.29
N VAL A 156 1.05 -6.67 12.62
CA VAL A 156 -0.14 -7.36 13.13
C VAL A 156 0.17 -8.07 14.46
N LYS A 157 1.23 -8.89 14.50
CA LYS A 157 1.65 -9.61 15.73
C LYS A 157 2.00 -8.68 16.88
N ALA A 158 2.64 -7.57 16.60
CA ALA A 158 3.04 -6.63 17.62
C ALA A 158 1.86 -5.78 18.13
N ASP A 159 0.75 -5.67 17.36
CA ASP A 159 -0.43 -4.87 17.69
C ASP A 159 -1.30 -5.47 18.79
N ILE A 160 -1.18 -6.76 19.06
CA ILE A 160 -1.90 -7.43 20.17
C ILE A 160 -1.65 -6.74 21.54
N ARG A 161 -0.61 -5.92 21.68
CA ARG A 161 -0.20 -5.30 22.95
C ARG A 161 -0.26 -3.78 23.00
N ASN A 162 -0.48 -3.06 21.88
CA ASN A 162 -0.54 -1.59 21.87
C ASN A 162 -1.15 -1.03 20.56
N PRO A 163 -2.39 -0.50 20.60
CA PRO A 163 -3.14 -0.16 19.38
C PRO A 163 -2.75 1.17 18.69
N LEU A 164 -1.84 1.97 19.25
CA LEU A 164 -1.45 3.25 18.66
C LEU A 164 -0.02 3.20 18.12
N ARG A 165 0.12 3.19 16.80
CA ARG A 165 1.42 3.23 16.13
C ARG A 165 1.49 4.37 15.13
N TYR A 166 2.64 5.02 15.14
CA TYR A 166 3.01 5.94 14.10
C TYR A 166 3.70 5.15 12.98
N LEU A 167 3.19 5.26 11.77
CA LEU A 167 3.90 4.88 10.56
C LEU A 167 4.71 6.08 10.11
N LEU A 168 6.05 5.92 10.09
CA LEU A 168 6.98 6.91 9.59
C LEU A 168 7.38 6.52 8.19
N ILE A 169 7.26 7.46 7.27
CA ILE A 169 7.77 7.31 5.92
C ILE A 169 9.23 7.71 5.93
N THR A 170 10.10 6.80 5.53
CA THR A 170 11.54 7.03 5.49
C THR A 170 11.96 7.74 4.19
N GLU A 171 13.16 8.31 4.19
CA GLU A 171 13.76 9.02 3.06
C GLU A 171 13.74 8.23 1.74
N GLN A 172 13.79 6.91 1.81
CA GLN A 172 13.78 6.02 0.65
C GLN A 172 12.44 6.06 -0.10
N LEU A 173 11.33 6.17 0.61
CA LEU A 173 9.99 6.34 0.02
C LEU A 173 9.78 7.76 -0.52
N LEU A 174 10.37 8.77 0.12
CA LEU A 174 10.30 10.16 -0.35
C LEU A 174 11.03 10.37 -1.69
N ARG A 175 12.05 9.57 -2.00
CA ARG A 175 12.75 9.64 -3.30
C ARG A 175 11.87 9.18 -4.47
N SER A 176 10.90 8.28 -4.25
CA SER A 176 9.92 7.91 -5.28
C SER A 176 8.93 9.04 -5.60
N LEU A 177 8.77 10.03 -4.68
CA LEU A 177 7.90 11.18 -4.87
C LEU A 177 8.53 12.29 -5.71
N SER A 178 9.86 12.33 -5.83
CA SER A 178 10.56 13.47 -6.45
C SER A 178 10.67 13.40 -7.97
N GLY A 179 10.36 12.26 -8.60
CA GLY A 179 10.40 12.11 -10.06
C GLY A 179 11.78 12.40 -10.67
N VAL A 180 12.85 12.37 -9.86
CA VAL A 180 14.24 12.69 -10.25
C VAL A 180 15.14 11.48 -10.03
#